data_03dbb6f17178d067e114a318d1ec27cf
#
_entry.id   03dbb6f17178d067e114a318d1ec27cf
#
_cell.length_a   1.000
_cell.length_b   1.000
_cell.length_c   1.000
_cell.angle_alpha   90.00
_cell.angle_beta   90.00
_cell.angle_gamma   90.00
#
_symmetry.space_group_name_H-M   'P 1'
#
loop_
_entity.id
_entity.type
_entity.pdbx_description
1 polymer ?
#
loop_
_entity_poly.entity_id
_entity_poly.type
_entity_poly.pdbx_seq_one_letter_code
_entity_poly.pdbx_strand_id
1 'polypeptide(L)'
;MNYLKSIRQDYVVLSDSDTVINAPLEDVLRRHIDTGADITAVCTAVPGDGQDTYFRLDARGRITDTAYGLHTPEGYRCLNIFVLRTELLIQLVTECLSHNRYSLRRDILQGMSSRLRLQSYVYDGYAAHISTLQNYYDRSMELLDTGTRSALFCPDRPVYGKENDSPSSYCLLYTSDAADD
;
A
#
# COMPACT_ATOMS: atom_id res chain seq x y z
N MET A 1 13.72 5.67 16.13
CA MET A 1 13.52 7.10 16.48
C MET A 1 14.60 8.03 15.92
N ASN A 2 15.90 7.71 16.02
CA ASN A 2 16.96 8.61 15.53
C ASN A 2 16.89 8.90 14.02
N TYR A 3 16.54 7.90 13.21
CA TYR A 3 16.39 8.06 11.77
C TYR A 3 15.27 9.07 11.40
N LEU A 4 14.08 8.93 11.97
CA LEU A 4 12.96 9.85 11.69
C LEU A 4 13.29 11.31 12.05
N LYS A 5 14.09 11.53 13.09
CA LYS A 5 14.53 12.89 13.50
C LYS A 5 15.58 13.49 12.56
N SER A 6 16.27 12.69 11.75
CA SER A 6 17.27 13.16 10.78
C SER A 6 16.68 13.45 9.39
N ILE A 7 15.43 13.05 9.14
CA ILE A 7 14.73 13.30 7.89
C ILE A 7 14.38 14.80 7.79
N ARG A 8 14.65 15.39 6.63
CA ARG A 8 14.33 16.80 6.34
C ARG A 8 13.06 16.98 5.50
N GLN A 9 12.48 15.88 5.02
CA GLN A 9 11.27 15.88 4.21
C GLN A 9 10.05 16.15 5.08
N ASP A 10 9.15 17.02 4.61
CA ASP A 10 7.93 17.40 5.32
C ASP A 10 6.91 16.26 5.39
N TYR A 11 6.92 15.38 4.38
CA TYR A 11 5.99 14.27 4.26
C TYR A 11 6.72 12.94 4.17
N VAL A 12 6.07 11.91 4.67
CA VAL A 12 6.52 10.51 4.58
C VAL A 12 5.41 9.65 3.99
N VAL A 13 5.83 8.64 3.24
CA VAL A 13 4.97 7.54 2.78
C VAL A 13 5.34 6.31 3.58
N LEU A 14 4.36 5.72 4.25
CA LEU A 14 4.47 4.42 4.90
C LEU A 14 3.81 3.39 4.00
N SER A 15 4.46 2.29 3.74
CA SER A 15 3.93 1.19 2.95
C SER A 15 4.35 -0.14 3.56
N ASP A 16 3.43 -1.10 3.56
CA ASP A 16 3.79 -2.49 3.83
C ASP A 16 4.58 -3.06 2.64
N SER A 17 5.44 -4.04 2.92
CA SER A 17 6.33 -4.64 1.91
C SER A 17 5.69 -5.84 1.17
N ASP A 18 4.49 -6.23 1.56
CA ASP A 18 3.72 -7.37 1.04
C ASP A 18 2.62 -6.96 0.06
N THR A 19 2.53 -5.67 -0.27
CA THR A 19 1.58 -5.13 -1.24
C THR A 19 2.30 -4.78 -2.55
N VAL A 20 1.90 -5.44 -3.63
CA VAL A 20 2.39 -5.17 -5.01
C VAL A 20 1.46 -4.18 -5.67
N ILE A 21 1.95 -2.99 -5.95
CA ILE A 21 1.17 -1.88 -6.50
C ILE A 21 2.07 -0.88 -7.21
N ASN A 22 1.55 -0.22 -8.23
CA ASN A 22 2.21 0.93 -8.86
C ASN A 22 1.32 2.18 -8.71
N ALA A 23 1.17 2.65 -7.46
CA ALA A 23 0.32 3.80 -7.16
C ALA A 23 1.01 5.12 -7.58
N PRO A 24 0.23 6.11 -8.09
CA PRO A 24 0.72 7.46 -8.40
C PRO A 24 0.92 8.26 -7.11
N LEU A 25 2.06 8.03 -6.43
CA LEU A 25 2.33 8.64 -5.12
C LEU A 25 2.31 10.17 -5.13
N GLU A 26 2.63 10.79 -6.28
CA GLU A 26 2.53 12.24 -6.45
C GLU A 26 1.08 12.73 -6.33
N ASP A 27 0.13 12.02 -6.95
CA ASP A 27 -1.29 12.36 -6.88
C ASP A 27 -1.86 12.10 -5.47
N VAL A 28 -1.39 11.04 -4.80
CA VAL A 28 -1.73 10.76 -3.40
C VAL A 28 -1.27 11.91 -2.50
N LEU A 29 -0.02 12.36 -2.68
CA LEU A 29 0.54 13.49 -1.92
C LEU A 29 -0.21 14.79 -2.22
N ARG A 30 -0.51 15.07 -3.49
CA ARG A 30 -1.32 16.24 -3.89
C ARG A 30 -2.68 16.20 -3.21
N ARG A 31 -3.38 15.08 -3.25
CA ARG A 31 -4.65 14.89 -2.55
C ARG A 31 -4.53 15.15 -1.06
N HIS A 32 -3.46 14.66 -0.43
CA HIS A 32 -3.18 14.88 0.99
C HIS A 32 -3.06 16.38 1.32
N ILE A 33 -2.29 17.12 0.53
CA ILE A 33 -2.07 18.56 0.71
C ILE A 33 -3.37 19.33 0.49
N ASP A 34 -4.08 19.07 -0.61
CA ASP A 34 -5.31 19.79 -1.00
C ASP A 34 -6.43 19.61 0.03
N THR A 35 -6.55 18.44 0.62
CA THR A 35 -7.57 18.18 1.63
C THR A 35 -7.18 18.64 3.02
N GLY A 36 -5.91 18.97 3.25
CA GLY A 36 -5.37 19.31 4.55
C GLY A 36 -5.56 18.18 5.57
N ALA A 37 -5.55 16.94 5.10
CA ALA A 37 -5.70 15.76 5.95
C ALA A 37 -4.50 15.58 6.89
N ASP A 38 -4.71 14.92 8.00
CA ASP A 38 -3.63 14.51 8.90
C ASP A 38 -2.98 13.21 8.41
N ILE A 39 -3.81 12.27 7.91
CA ILE A 39 -3.36 11.04 7.24
C ILE A 39 -4.20 10.82 6.00
N THR A 40 -3.55 10.49 4.88
CA THR A 40 -4.22 9.99 3.67
C THR A 40 -3.88 8.53 3.47
N ALA A 41 -4.90 7.67 3.38
CA ALA A 41 -4.75 6.24 3.15
C ALA A 41 -5.12 5.89 1.71
N VAL A 42 -4.30 5.08 1.05
CA VAL A 42 -4.63 4.51 -0.26
C VAL A 42 -5.53 3.30 -0.06
N CYS A 43 -6.63 3.26 -0.77
CA CYS A 43 -7.60 2.17 -0.72
C CYS A 43 -8.14 1.83 -2.10
N THR A 44 -8.81 0.70 -2.23
CA THR A 44 -9.43 0.24 -3.47
C THR A 44 -10.84 -0.30 -3.22
N ALA A 45 -11.71 -0.21 -4.23
CA ALA A 45 -13.02 -0.85 -4.20
C ALA A 45 -12.94 -2.36 -4.48
N VAL A 46 -11.80 -2.86 -4.96
CA VAL A 46 -11.61 -4.28 -5.24
C VAL A 46 -11.51 -5.06 -3.93
N PRO A 47 -12.36 -6.07 -3.71
CA PRO A 47 -12.31 -6.91 -2.51
C PRO A 47 -10.95 -7.60 -2.34
N GLY A 48 -10.58 -7.88 -1.10
CA GLY A 48 -9.48 -8.78 -0.79
C GLY A 48 -9.94 -10.24 -0.75
N ASP A 49 -8.98 -11.13 -0.75
CA ASP A 49 -9.16 -12.59 -0.64
C ASP A 49 -9.05 -13.10 0.81
N GLY A 50 -8.92 -12.19 1.76
CA GLY A 50 -8.73 -12.49 3.18
C GLY A 50 -9.36 -11.47 4.13
N GLN A 51 -8.81 -11.44 5.35
CA GLN A 51 -9.17 -10.44 6.34
C GLN A 51 -8.31 -9.20 6.15
N ASP A 52 -8.97 -8.09 5.82
CA ASP A 52 -8.34 -6.81 5.54
C ASP A 52 -8.93 -5.69 6.41
N THR A 53 -8.31 -4.53 6.34
CA THR A 53 -8.90 -3.29 6.88
C THR A 53 -9.75 -2.64 5.80
N TYR A 54 -11.01 -2.35 6.12
CA TYR A 54 -11.95 -1.69 5.24
C TYR A 54 -12.35 -0.32 5.78
N PHE A 55 -12.48 0.64 4.89
CA PHE A 55 -12.90 2.00 5.19
C PHE A 55 -14.30 2.26 4.65
N ARG A 56 -15.12 2.95 5.44
CA ARG A 56 -16.31 3.61 4.95
C ARG A 56 -15.98 5.06 4.65
N LEU A 57 -16.38 5.53 3.47
CA LEU A 57 -16.08 6.88 3.00
C LEU A 57 -17.36 7.73 2.95
N ASP A 58 -17.22 9.02 3.23
CA ASP A 58 -18.26 10.00 2.92
C ASP A 58 -18.16 10.49 1.45
N ALA A 59 -19.10 11.35 1.05
CA ALA A 59 -19.15 11.90 -0.31
C ALA A 59 -17.89 12.73 -0.71
N ARG A 60 -17.07 13.14 0.26
CA ARG A 60 -15.82 13.88 0.04
C ARG A 60 -14.58 12.96 0.07
N GLY A 61 -14.80 11.66 0.26
CA GLY A 61 -13.73 10.67 0.40
C GLY A 61 -13.03 10.68 1.75
N ARG A 62 -13.66 11.29 2.78
CA ARG A 62 -13.15 11.22 4.15
C ARG A 62 -13.48 9.86 4.74
N ILE A 63 -12.53 9.27 5.46
CA ILE A 63 -12.75 8.01 6.17
C ILE A 63 -13.57 8.30 7.43
N THR A 64 -14.77 7.74 7.48
CA THR A 64 -15.73 7.92 8.60
C THR A 64 -15.74 6.76 9.55
N ASP A 65 -15.37 5.57 9.05
CA ASP A 65 -15.34 4.35 9.85
C ASP A 65 -14.27 3.41 9.33
N THR A 66 -13.74 2.58 10.23
CA THR A 66 -12.67 1.61 9.94
C THR A 66 -13.03 0.28 10.58
N ALA A 67 -13.19 -0.74 9.76
CA ALA A 67 -13.49 -2.11 10.19
C ALA A 67 -12.37 -3.06 9.76
N TYR A 68 -12.08 -4.06 10.59
CA TYR A 68 -11.20 -5.17 10.24
C TYR A 68 -12.01 -6.45 10.10
N GLY A 69 -11.84 -7.16 9.01
CA GLY A 69 -12.55 -8.42 8.76
C GLY A 69 -12.72 -8.74 7.29
N LEU A 70 -13.79 -9.48 6.98
CA LEU A 70 -14.16 -9.82 5.62
C LEU A 70 -14.76 -8.61 4.90
N HIS A 71 -14.65 -8.61 3.58
CA HIS A 71 -15.20 -7.55 2.74
C HIS A 71 -16.69 -7.29 3.01
N THR A 72 -17.04 -6.01 3.07
CA THR A 72 -18.44 -5.54 3.08
C THR A 72 -18.73 -4.81 1.78
N PRO A 73 -19.97 -4.89 1.23
CA PRO A 73 -20.30 -4.30 -0.08
C PRO A 73 -20.01 -2.81 -0.22
N GLU A 74 -20.02 -2.07 0.88
CA GLU A 74 -19.76 -0.63 0.91
C GLU A 74 -18.34 -0.27 1.38
N GLY A 75 -17.49 -1.29 1.62
CA GLY A 75 -16.16 -1.10 2.18
C GLY A 75 -15.09 -0.91 1.11
N TYR A 76 -14.21 0.05 1.32
CA TYR A 76 -12.99 0.23 0.53
C TYR A 76 -11.83 -0.45 1.24
N ARG A 77 -11.18 -1.41 0.59
CA ARG A 77 -10.04 -2.13 1.17
C ARG A 77 -8.83 -1.22 1.27
N CYS A 78 -8.22 -1.16 2.45
CA CYS A 78 -6.96 -0.46 2.69
C CYS A 78 -5.81 -1.19 2.01
N LEU A 79 -4.98 -0.46 1.26
CA LEU A 79 -3.78 -1.00 0.61
C LEU A 79 -2.51 -0.81 1.47
N ASN A 80 -2.67 -0.42 2.74
CA ASN A 80 -1.59 -0.22 3.71
C ASN A 80 -0.52 0.78 3.26
N ILE A 81 -0.92 1.75 2.44
CA ILE A 81 -0.09 2.89 2.03
C ILE A 81 -0.69 4.14 2.65
N PHE A 82 0.12 4.88 3.39
CA PHE A 82 -0.31 6.06 4.12
C PHE A 82 0.64 7.22 3.86
N VAL A 83 0.07 8.41 3.64
CA VAL A 83 0.82 9.66 3.53
C VAL A 83 0.48 10.53 4.73
N LEU A 84 1.49 11.06 5.40
CA LEU A 84 1.33 11.97 6.54
C LEU A 84 2.57 12.86 6.69
N ARG A 85 2.44 13.90 7.52
CA ARG A 85 3.58 14.76 7.84
C ARG A 85 4.58 14.02 8.73
N THR A 86 5.87 14.25 8.50
CA THR A 86 6.96 13.66 9.29
C THR A 86 6.82 13.99 10.78
N GLU A 87 6.47 15.23 11.11
CA GLU A 87 6.26 15.65 12.49
C GLU A 87 5.13 14.87 13.17
N LEU A 88 3.99 14.68 12.47
CA LEU A 88 2.88 13.90 12.98
C LEU A 88 3.29 12.45 13.21
N LEU A 89 4.04 11.84 12.29
CA LEU A 89 4.54 10.47 12.47
C LEU A 89 5.39 10.35 13.74
N ILE A 90 6.30 11.30 13.97
CA ILE A 90 7.15 11.30 15.16
C ILE A 90 6.30 11.40 16.44
N GLN A 91 5.28 12.27 16.44
CA GLN A 91 4.34 12.40 17.57
C GLN A 91 3.59 11.10 17.83
N LEU A 92 2.99 10.51 16.79
CA LEU A 92 2.23 9.26 16.88
C LEU A 92 3.08 8.08 17.36
N VAL A 93 4.31 7.93 16.83
CA VAL A 93 5.25 6.89 17.28
C VAL A 93 5.63 7.10 18.74
N THR A 94 5.87 8.33 19.17
CA THR A 94 6.23 8.65 20.55
C THR A 94 5.06 8.34 21.50
N GLU A 95 3.83 8.71 21.11
CA GLU A 95 2.61 8.41 21.88
C GLU A 95 2.37 6.89 21.97
N CYS A 96 2.51 6.17 20.86
CA CYS A 96 2.37 4.72 20.84
C CYS A 96 3.38 4.01 21.75
N LEU A 97 4.63 4.43 21.73
CA LEU A 97 5.67 3.85 22.58
C LEU A 97 5.37 4.07 24.08
N SER A 98 4.86 5.26 24.46
CA SER A 98 4.51 5.57 25.84
C SER A 98 3.33 4.75 26.37
N HIS A 99 2.48 4.22 25.50
CA HIS A 99 1.28 3.44 25.85
C HIS A 99 1.40 1.94 25.50
N ASN A 100 2.60 1.43 25.18
CA ASN A 100 2.82 0.05 24.73
C ASN A 100 1.93 -0.36 23.53
N ARG A 101 1.70 0.55 22.59
CA ARG A 101 0.95 0.32 21.36
C ARG A 101 1.95 0.17 20.21
N TYR A 102 1.79 -0.90 19.41
CA TYR A 102 2.77 -1.27 18.38
C TYR A 102 2.19 -1.40 16.98
N SER A 103 0.89 -1.15 16.80
CA SER A 103 0.22 -1.30 15.51
C SER A 103 -0.31 0.04 14.99
N LEU A 104 0.33 0.56 13.92
CA LEU A 104 -0.17 1.75 13.22
C LEU A 104 -1.64 1.58 12.80
N ARG A 105 -1.97 0.42 12.27
CA ARG A 105 -3.31 0.10 11.76
C ARG A 105 -4.36 0.09 12.85
N ARG A 106 -4.14 -0.68 13.90
CA ARG A 106 -5.10 -0.83 15.02
C ARG A 106 -5.12 0.40 15.90
N ASP A 107 -3.96 0.88 16.30
CA ASP A 107 -3.86 1.84 17.37
C ASP A 107 -4.05 3.28 16.87
N ILE A 108 -3.66 3.57 15.62
CA ILE A 108 -3.77 4.91 15.05
C ILE A 108 -5.05 5.06 14.24
N LEU A 109 -5.29 4.18 13.26
CA LEU A 109 -6.45 4.34 12.38
C LEU A 109 -7.78 4.10 13.10
N GLN A 110 -7.86 3.11 13.99
CA GLN A 110 -9.08 2.84 14.75
C GLN A 110 -9.17 3.68 16.04
N GLY A 111 -8.06 3.78 16.77
CA GLY A 111 -8.05 4.44 18.07
C GLY A 111 -8.04 5.97 18.03
N MET A 112 -7.57 6.58 16.95
CA MET A 112 -7.43 8.04 16.82
C MET A 112 -8.29 8.63 15.70
N SER A 113 -9.19 7.86 15.08
CA SER A 113 -10.06 8.33 13.99
C SER A 113 -10.93 9.54 14.39
N SER A 114 -11.27 9.69 15.66
CA SER A 114 -12.00 10.84 16.17
C SER A 114 -11.16 12.11 16.36
N ARG A 115 -9.82 11.98 16.42
CA ARG A 115 -8.90 13.10 16.66
C ARG A 115 -8.18 13.54 15.38
N LEU A 116 -8.07 12.66 14.39
CA LEU A 116 -7.35 12.87 13.15
C LEU A 116 -8.30 13.00 11.97
N ARG A 117 -7.96 13.87 11.03
CA ARG A 117 -8.65 14.00 9.74
C ARG A 117 -8.08 12.95 8.80
N LEU A 118 -8.80 11.83 8.68
CA LEU A 118 -8.44 10.74 7.80
C LEU A 118 -9.09 10.94 6.44
N GLN A 119 -8.29 10.95 5.38
CA GLN A 119 -8.72 11.05 3.99
C GLN A 119 -8.35 9.80 3.23
N SER A 120 -9.14 9.45 2.22
CA SER A 120 -8.82 8.37 1.31
C SER A 120 -8.32 8.87 -0.03
N TYR A 121 -7.47 8.07 -0.65
CA TYR A 121 -7.18 8.10 -2.08
C TYR A 121 -7.62 6.75 -2.66
N VAL A 122 -8.68 6.77 -3.47
CA VAL A 122 -9.20 5.55 -4.11
C VAL A 122 -8.34 5.24 -5.33
N TYR A 123 -7.69 4.10 -5.31
CA TYR A 123 -6.86 3.58 -6.40
C TYR A 123 -7.64 2.49 -7.14
N ASP A 124 -7.74 2.63 -8.44
CA ASP A 124 -8.49 1.75 -9.35
C ASP A 124 -7.60 0.84 -10.21
N GLY A 125 -6.26 0.97 -10.07
CA GLY A 125 -5.31 0.12 -10.77
C GLY A 125 -5.07 -1.24 -10.09
N TYR A 126 -4.12 -1.99 -10.63
CA TYR A 126 -3.75 -3.30 -10.09
C TYR A 126 -3.10 -3.16 -8.70
N ALA A 127 -3.63 -3.90 -7.73
CA ALA A 127 -3.10 -4.00 -6.39
C ALA A 127 -3.28 -5.41 -5.85
N ALA A 128 -2.19 -6.07 -5.50
CA ALA A 128 -2.17 -7.43 -4.98
C ALA A 128 -1.49 -7.48 -3.62
N HIS A 129 -2.00 -8.32 -2.72
CA HIS A 129 -1.43 -8.59 -1.41
C HIS A 129 -0.83 -9.99 -1.40
N ILE A 130 0.39 -10.13 -0.90
CA ILE A 130 1.14 -11.38 -0.84
C ILE A 130 1.34 -11.76 0.62
N SER A 131 0.42 -12.55 1.19
CA SER A 131 0.47 -13.01 2.57
C SER A 131 0.82 -14.49 2.72
N THR A 132 0.70 -15.27 1.64
CA THR A 132 0.95 -16.70 1.61
C THR A 132 1.73 -17.09 0.36
N LEU A 133 2.34 -18.29 0.37
CA LEU A 133 2.99 -18.86 -0.81
C LEU A 133 1.99 -19.04 -1.97
N GLN A 134 0.74 -19.42 -1.66
CA GLN A 134 -0.30 -19.56 -2.67
C GLN A 134 -0.62 -18.20 -3.30
N ASN A 135 -0.79 -17.13 -2.51
CA ASN A 135 -0.99 -15.79 -3.06
C ASN A 135 0.20 -15.39 -3.97
N TYR A 136 1.43 -15.66 -3.55
CA TYR A 136 2.60 -15.36 -4.36
C TYR A 136 2.54 -16.08 -5.72
N TYR A 137 2.20 -17.36 -5.73
CA TYR A 137 2.04 -18.13 -6.97
C TYR A 137 0.92 -17.55 -7.86
N ASP A 138 -0.26 -17.34 -7.29
CA ASP A 138 -1.43 -16.83 -8.03
C ASP A 138 -1.15 -15.47 -8.64
N ARG A 139 -0.54 -14.55 -7.87
CA ARG A 139 -0.18 -13.19 -8.34
C ARG A 139 0.93 -13.24 -9.39
N SER A 140 1.85 -14.18 -9.29
CA SER A 140 2.88 -14.40 -10.32
C SER A 140 2.25 -14.89 -11.62
N MET A 141 1.24 -15.78 -11.55
CA MET A 141 0.52 -16.25 -12.72
C MET A 141 -0.35 -15.16 -13.36
N GLU A 142 -0.94 -14.25 -12.58
CA GLU A 142 -1.66 -13.08 -13.10
C GLU A 142 -0.78 -12.17 -13.97
N LEU A 143 0.53 -12.09 -13.70
CA LEU A 143 1.45 -11.30 -14.52
C LEU A 143 1.72 -11.89 -15.89
N LEU A 144 1.27 -13.11 -16.18
CA LEU A 144 1.27 -13.65 -17.55
C LEU A 144 0.23 -12.95 -18.42
N ASP A 145 -0.85 -12.42 -17.83
CA ASP A 145 -1.80 -11.56 -18.54
C ASP A 145 -1.14 -10.23 -18.91
N THR A 146 -1.27 -9.86 -20.17
CA THR A 146 -0.67 -8.64 -20.72
C THR A 146 -1.29 -7.38 -20.10
N GLY A 147 -2.59 -7.39 -19.80
CA GLY A 147 -3.29 -6.27 -19.19
C GLY A 147 -2.79 -5.99 -17.78
N THR A 148 -2.73 -7.02 -16.95
CA THR A 148 -2.20 -6.95 -15.57
C THR A 148 -0.76 -6.48 -15.56
N ARG A 149 0.08 -7.05 -16.43
CA ARG A 149 1.49 -6.65 -16.54
C ARG A 149 1.64 -5.20 -16.98
N SER A 150 0.87 -4.73 -17.95
CA SER A 150 0.91 -3.34 -18.40
C SER A 150 0.40 -2.35 -17.35
N ALA A 151 -0.56 -2.75 -16.52
CA ALA A 151 -1.06 -1.93 -15.42
C ALA A 151 -0.02 -1.76 -14.32
N LEU A 152 0.77 -2.82 -14.02
CA LEU A 152 1.82 -2.76 -13.01
C LEU A 152 3.10 -2.09 -13.52
N PHE A 153 3.53 -2.40 -14.74
CA PHE A 153 4.77 -1.90 -15.35
C PHE A 153 4.45 -0.86 -16.43
N CYS A 154 3.70 0.18 -16.05
CA CYS A 154 3.34 1.22 -17.01
C CYS A 154 4.54 2.14 -17.31
N PRO A 155 4.70 2.61 -18.58
CA PRO A 155 5.81 3.48 -18.98
C PRO A 155 5.88 4.79 -18.22
N ASP A 156 4.72 5.35 -17.84
CA ASP A 156 4.63 6.64 -17.13
C ASP A 156 5.13 6.56 -15.67
N ARG A 157 5.15 5.36 -15.10
CA ARG A 157 5.66 5.08 -13.75
C ARG A 157 6.53 3.83 -13.79
N PRO A 158 7.75 3.94 -14.35
CA PRO A 158 8.64 2.80 -14.48
C PRO A 158 9.07 2.28 -13.11
N VAL A 159 9.07 0.95 -12.96
CA VAL A 159 9.64 0.28 -11.79
C VAL A 159 11.12 0.11 -12.03
N TYR A 160 11.94 0.86 -11.30
CA TYR A 160 13.39 0.76 -11.39
C TYR A 160 13.88 -0.46 -10.62
N GLY A 161 14.56 -1.35 -11.31
CA GLY A 161 15.19 -2.54 -10.76
C GLY A 161 16.64 -2.62 -11.18
N LYS A 162 17.34 -3.63 -10.66
CA LYS A 162 18.66 -3.96 -11.19
C LYS A 162 18.48 -4.50 -12.61
N GLU A 163 19.10 -3.86 -13.59
CA GLU A 163 19.16 -4.40 -14.94
C GLU A 163 19.83 -5.78 -14.90
N ASN A 164 19.20 -6.74 -15.50
CA ASN A 164 19.70 -8.09 -15.60
C ASN A 164 19.48 -8.56 -17.04
N ASP A 165 20.58 -8.75 -17.77
CA ASP A 165 20.57 -9.25 -19.15
C ASP A 165 20.23 -10.75 -19.25
N SER A 166 20.01 -11.40 -18.10
CA SER A 166 19.57 -12.79 -18.08
C SER A 166 18.19 -12.93 -18.74
N PRO A 167 17.98 -13.96 -19.56
CA PRO A 167 16.65 -14.25 -20.08
C PRO A 167 15.66 -14.41 -18.96
N SER A 168 14.39 -14.04 -19.21
CA SER A 168 13.35 -14.13 -18.19
C SER A 168 13.25 -15.57 -17.68
N SER A 169 12.96 -15.74 -16.39
CA SER A 169 12.83 -17.05 -15.75
C SER A 169 11.73 -17.95 -16.36
N TYR A 170 10.96 -17.43 -17.30
CA TYR A 170 9.98 -18.20 -18.09
C TYR A 170 10.63 -19.05 -19.20
N CYS A 171 11.90 -18.81 -19.53
CA CYS A 171 12.67 -19.62 -20.46
C CYS A 171 13.57 -20.63 -19.72
N LEU A 172 12.99 -21.42 -18.84
CA LEU A 172 13.72 -22.43 -18.05
C LEU A 172 14.53 -23.42 -18.91
N LEU A 173 14.13 -23.65 -20.15
CA LEU A 173 14.85 -24.49 -21.11
C LEU A 173 16.26 -23.97 -21.49
N TYR A 174 16.52 -22.68 -21.26
CA TYR A 174 17.80 -22.06 -21.62
C TYR A 174 18.70 -21.72 -20.42
N THR A 175 18.20 -21.97 -19.20
CA THR A 175 18.90 -21.60 -17.96
C THR A 175 19.27 -22.80 -17.07
N SER A 176 18.89 -24.03 -17.45
CA SER A 176 19.28 -25.22 -16.72
C SER A 176 20.37 -25.98 -17.48
N ASP A 177 21.52 -26.18 -16.87
CA ASP A 177 22.58 -27.07 -17.35
C ASP A 177 22.15 -28.54 -17.50
N ALA A 178 20.91 -28.84 -17.20
CA ALA A 178 20.33 -30.19 -17.30
C ALA A 178 20.03 -30.64 -18.75
N ALA A 179 20.31 -29.80 -19.74
CA ALA A 179 20.13 -30.13 -21.17
C ALA A 179 21.42 -30.51 -21.87
N ASP A 180 22.57 -30.48 -21.19
CA ASP A 180 23.89 -30.71 -21.76
C ASP A 180 24.51 -32.06 -21.30
N ASP A 181 23.76 -32.97 -20.69
CA ASP A 181 24.19 -34.36 -20.39
C ASP A 181 23.50 -35.39 -21.28
#